data_df6dd044b9540fedffa3741677643ce4
#
_entry.id   df6dd044b9540fedffa3741677643ce4
#
_cell.length_a   1.000
_cell.length_b   1.000
_cell.length_c   1.000
_cell.angle_alpha   90.00
_cell.angle_beta   90.00
_cell.angle_gamma   90.00
#
_symmetry.space_group_name_H-M   'P 1'
#
loop_
_entity.id
_entity.type
_entity.pdbx_description
1 polymer ?
#
loop_
_entity_poly.entity_id
_entity_poly.type
_entity_poly.pdbx_seq_one_letter_code
_entity_poly.pdbx_strand_id
1 'polypeptide(L)'
;MFMISCHSGSKENENRIRVSGEGKIRIMPDQVTLTINTAFTKPRMIDAVRETQATVDTVIALLQKYGNKKEDIKTSSVSANKDYQYIGNTNKFVGYQAQQTIDFVLHDLSKFTELTGKLLETKISGIGSISFDHSKADSILREADLIAYDDALKSAKKLASRANVEIGKLLFLSNDGSASNESTQYRTGMALETFNKAYGGEGFKIAPEVIEFKRTIFTEFEIK
;
A
#
# COMPACT_ATOMS: atom_id res chain seq x y z
N MET A 1 60.85 -3.97 26.85
CA MET A 1 60.41 -5.05 25.96
C MET A 1 59.07 -4.64 25.40
N PHE A 2 59.07 -3.95 24.23
CA PHE A 2 57.85 -3.42 23.58
C PHE A 2 57.31 -4.46 22.65
N MET A 3 56.13 -4.97 22.92
CA MET A 3 55.41 -5.86 22.01
C MET A 3 54.67 -4.98 20.99
N ILE A 4 55.11 -5.00 19.76
CA ILE A 4 54.42 -4.42 18.62
C ILE A 4 53.36 -5.44 18.17
N SER A 5 52.10 -5.15 18.47
CA SER A 5 50.96 -5.90 17.97
C SER A 5 50.71 -5.49 16.52
N CYS A 6 51.13 -6.32 15.58
CA CYS A 6 50.73 -6.19 14.18
C CYS A 6 49.26 -6.50 14.07
N HIS A 7 48.45 -5.46 13.92
CA HIS A 7 47.05 -5.59 13.48
C HIS A 7 47.09 -5.89 11.98
N SER A 8 47.00 -7.18 11.61
CA SER A 8 46.79 -7.57 10.21
C SER A 8 45.35 -7.21 9.85
N GLY A 9 45.17 -5.98 9.37
CA GLY A 9 43.93 -5.59 8.70
C GLY A 9 43.73 -6.55 7.51
N SER A 10 42.70 -7.33 7.52
CA SER A 10 42.24 -8.08 6.36
C SER A 10 42.06 -7.07 5.22
N LYS A 11 42.90 -7.19 4.17
CA LYS A 11 42.66 -6.49 2.90
C LYS A 11 41.31 -7.04 2.37
N GLU A 12 40.24 -6.33 2.68
CA GLU A 12 38.98 -6.56 1.97
C GLU A 12 39.26 -6.36 0.47
N ASN A 13 38.88 -7.36 -0.30
CA ASN A 13 39.06 -7.43 -1.74
C ASN A 13 38.65 -6.11 -2.41
N GLU A 14 39.62 -5.32 -2.84
CA GLU A 14 39.42 -4.06 -3.56
C GLU A 14 38.88 -4.27 -4.98
N ASN A 15 38.94 -5.51 -5.50
CA ASN A 15 38.60 -5.85 -6.88
C ASN A 15 37.10 -6.22 -7.01
N ARG A 16 36.23 -5.24 -6.83
CA ARG A 16 34.80 -5.45 -6.99
C ARG A 16 34.11 -4.24 -7.63
N ILE A 17 33.04 -4.53 -8.37
CA ILE A 17 32.15 -3.54 -8.91
C ILE A 17 30.80 -3.64 -8.18
N ARG A 18 30.27 -2.51 -7.72
CA ARG A 18 28.96 -2.39 -7.09
C ARG A 18 28.03 -1.67 -8.04
N VAL A 19 26.87 -2.24 -8.27
CA VAL A 19 25.83 -1.66 -9.11
C VAL A 19 24.46 -1.94 -8.51
N SER A 20 23.49 -1.11 -8.89
CA SER A 20 22.09 -1.38 -8.68
C SER A 20 21.39 -1.50 -10.01
N GLY A 21 20.31 -2.27 -10.03
CA GLY A 21 19.42 -2.36 -11.16
C GLY A 21 17.97 -2.13 -10.74
N GLU A 22 17.14 -1.70 -11.67
CA GLU A 22 15.76 -1.37 -11.44
C GLU A 22 14.85 -2.21 -12.33
N GLY A 23 13.85 -2.88 -11.73
CA GLY A 23 12.78 -3.60 -12.42
C GLY A 23 11.47 -2.87 -12.25
N LYS A 24 10.76 -2.64 -13.37
CA LYS A 24 9.45 -1.98 -13.42
C LYS A 24 8.47 -2.78 -14.24
N ILE A 25 7.29 -3.04 -13.68
CA ILE A 25 6.19 -3.67 -14.40
C ILE A 25 4.97 -2.78 -14.27
N ARG A 26 4.35 -2.45 -15.40
CA ARG A 26 3.14 -1.64 -15.48
C ARG A 26 1.98 -2.51 -15.90
N ILE A 27 0.92 -2.49 -15.11
CA ILE A 27 -0.26 -3.34 -15.34
C ILE A 27 -1.54 -2.61 -14.92
N MET A 28 -2.66 -2.97 -15.56
CA MET A 28 -3.97 -2.48 -15.12
C MET A 28 -4.37 -3.20 -13.82
N PRO A 29 -4.92 -2.47 -12.82
CA PRO A 29 -5.43 -3.10 -11.61
C PRO A 29 -6.62 -4.00 -11.94
N ASP A 30 -6.78 -5.09 -11.17
CA ASP A 30 -7.91 -6.01 -11.25
C ASP A 30 -8.73 -6.06 -9.95
N GLN A 31 -8.32 -5.30 -8.94
CA GLN A 31 -9.04 -5.19 -7.68
C GLN A 31 -8.91 -3.79 -7.07
N VAL A 32 -9.85 -3.45 -6.17
CA VAL A 32 -9.84 -2.20 -5.42
C VAL A 32 -10.19 -2.47 -3.96
N THR A 33 -9.45 -1.85 -3.06
CA THR A 33 -9.75 -1.85 -1.62
C THR A 33 -10.45 -0.54 -1.26
N LEU A 34 -11.59 -0.67 -0.59
CA LEU A 34 -12.35 0.45 -0.02
C LEU A 34 -12.23 0.41 1.50
N THR A 35 -11.89 1.53 2.10
CA THR A 35 -11.97 1.73 3.56
C THR A 35 -13.23 2.51 3.89
N ILE A 36 -14.16 1.88 4.59
CA ILE A 36 -15.48 2.43 4.94
C ILE A 36 -15.48 2.76 6.43
N ASN A 37 -15.81 3.99 6.76
CA ASN A 37 -15.85 4.48 8.13
C ASN A 37 -17.28 4.60 8.64
N THR A 38 -17.51 4.12 9.85
CA THR A 38 -18.74 4.30 10.59
C THR A 38 -18.45 4.98 11.92
N ALA A 39 -19.17 6.05 12.25
CA ALA A 39 -19.00 6.75 13.52
C ALA A 39 -20.33 7.38 13.93
N PHE A 40 -20.71 7.23 15.20
CA PHE A 40 -21.90 7.84 15.77
C PHE A 40 -21.60 8.43 17.14
N THR A 41 -22.08 9.66 17.36
CA THR A 41 -22.03 10.33 18.66
C THR A 41 -23.41 10.32 19.29
N LYS A 42 -23.53 9.81 20.54
CA LYS A 42 -24.77 9.71 21.32
C LYS A 42 -24.56 10.19 22.76
N PRO A 43 -25.62 10.59 23.45
CA PRO A 43 -25.53 10.98 24.87
C PRO A 43 -25.01 9.86 25.80
N ARG A 44 -25.26 8.58 25.45
CA ARG A 44 -24.74 7.42 26.19
C ARG A 44 -23.82 6.59 25.30
N MET A 45 -22.72 6.11 25.85
CA MET A 45 -21.74 5.30 25.15
C MET A 45 -22.36 4.03 24.55
N ILE A 46 -23.23 3.36 25.30
CA ILE A 46 -23.87 2.12 24.85
C ILE A 46 -24.74 2.33 23.59
N ASP A 47 -25.38 3.49 23.46
CA ASP A 47 -26.22 3.80 22.30
C ASP A 47 -25.35 4.13 21.07
N ALA A 48 -24.21 4.81 21.27
CA ALA A 48 -23.24 5.05 20.21
C ALA A 48 -22.68 3.72 19.67
N VAL A 49 -22.24 2.83 20.55
CA VAL A 49 -21.74 1.50 20.18
C VAL A 49 -22.79 0.68 19.44
N ARG A 50 -24.02 0.65 19.97
CA ARG A 50 -25.12 -0.11 19.35
C ARG A 50 -25.42 0.38 17.93
N GLU A 51 -25.49 1.68 17.70
CA GLU A 51 -25.80 2.21 16.36
C GLU A 51 -24.63 1.98 15.39
N THR A 52 -23.38 2.13 15.86
CA THR A 52 -22.19 1.81 15.07
C THR A 52 -22.22 0.34 14.62
N GLN A 53 -22.44 -0.60 15.55
CA GLN A 53 -22.48 -2.03 15.23
C GLN A 53 -23.64 -2.39 14.29
N ALA A 54 -24.83 -1.85 14.51
CA ALA A 54 -25.98 -2.10 13.63
C ALA A 54 -25.72 -1.59 12.19
N THR A 55 -25.03 -0.47 12.05
CA THR A 55 -24.62 0.05 10.73
C THR A 55 -23.56 -0.83 10.10
N VAL A 56 -22.55 -1.26 10.86
CA VAL A 56 -21.52 -2.20 10.40
C VAL A 56 -22.13 -3.50 9.91
N ASP A 57 -23.08 -4.08 10.65
CA ASP A 57 -23.79 -5.31 10.23
C ASP A 57 -24.53 -5.11 8.91
N THR A 58 -25.19 -3.95 8.75
CA THR A 58 -25.89 -3.60 7.50
C THR A 58 -24.92 -3.49 6.33
N VAL A 59 -23.78 -2.83 6.55
CA VAL A 59 -22.71 -2.68 5.53
C VAL A 59 -22.10 -4.03 5.18
N ILE A 60 -21.78 -4.87 6.16
CA ILE A 60 -21.25 -6.23 5.93
C ILE A 60 -22.24 -7.06 5.09
N ALA A 61 -23.53 -7.05 5.42
CA ALA A 61 -24.55 -7.76 4.65
C ALA A 61 -24.68 -7.25 3.21
N LEU A 62 -24.44 -5.96 2.98
CA LEU A 62 -24.34 -5.39 1.63
C LEU A 62 -23.08 -5.89 0.91
N LEU A 63 -21.90 -5.77 1.54
CA LEU A 63 -20.61 -6.14 0.97
C LEU A 63 -20.52 -7.63 0.60
N GLN A 64 -21.14 -8.51 1.38
CA GLN A 64 -21.20 -9.95 1.10
C GLN A 64 -21.83 -10.30 -0.26
N LYS A 65 -22.63 -9.39 -0.84
CA LYS A 65 -23.20 -9.58 -2.18
C LYS A 65 -22.20 -9.29 -3.31
N TYR A 66 -21.10 -8.62 -3.00
CA TYR A 66 -20.07 -8.20 -3.95
C TYR A 66 -18.73 -8.88 -3.73
N GLY A 67 -18.47 -9.39 -2.52
CA GLY A 67 -17.23 -10.12 -2.19
C GLY A 67 -17.29 -11.56 -2.68
N ASN A 68 -16.14 -12.09 -3.06
CA ASN A 68 -15.99 -13.46 -3.51
C ASN A 68 -15.56 -14.41 -2.37
N LYS A 69 -14.96 -13.86 -1.30
CA LYS A 69 -14.41 -14.61 -0.16
C LYS A 69 -14.72 -13.90 1.15
N LYS A 70 -14.69 -14.64 2.24
CA LYS A 70 -14.86 -14.05 3.59
C LYS A 70 -13.71 -13.09 3.95
N GLU A 71 -12.52 -13.38 3.46
CA GLU A 71 -11.30 -12.59 3.69
C GLU A 71 -11.33 -11.23 3.00
N ASP A 72 -12.25 -11.02 2.04
CA ASP A 72 -12.42 -9.75 1.34
C ASP A 72 -12.98 -8.65 2.27
N ILE A 73 -13.59 -9.03 3.41
CA ILE A 73 -14.14 -8.10 4.39
C ILE A 73 -13.34 -8.22 5.69
N LYS A 74 -12.72 -7.13 6.09
CA LYS A 74 -12.02 -7.00 7.37
C LYS A 74 -12.60 -5.85 8.17
N THR A 75 -12.73 -6.02 9.49
CA THR A 75 -13.21 -4.97 10.37
C THR A 75 -12.19 -4.66 11.45
N SER A 76 -12.03 -3.39 11.80
CA SER A 76 -11.28 -2.99 12.99
C SER A 76 -12.06 -3.35 14.26
N SER A 77 -11.40 -3.24 15.42
CA SER A 77 -12.11 -3.21 16.70
C SER A 77 -12.98 -1.95 16.82
N VAL A 78 -14.06 -2.04 17.59
CA VAL A 78 -14.87 -0.86 17.94
C VAL A 78 -14.09 -0.01 18.92
N SER A 79 -13.98 1.29 18.63
CA SER A 79 -13.46 2.29 19.55
C SER A 79 -14.61 3.17 20.06
N ALA A 80 -14.68 3.41 21.37
CA ALA A 80 -15.71 4.25 21.96
C ALA A 80 -15.08 5.20 23.02
N ASN A 81 -15.24 6.50 22.80
CA ASN A 81 -14.62 7.55 23.62
C ASN A 81 -15.59 8.70 23.88
N LYS A 82 -15.25 9.54 24.88
CA LYS A 82 -15.93 10.82 25.07
C LYS A 82 -15.62 11.73 23.87
N ASP A 83 -16.64 12.38 23.36
CA ASP A 83 -16.52 13.35 22.27
C ASP A 83 -16.65 14.78 22.78
N TYR A 84 -15.74 15.64 22.35
CA TYR A 84 -15.67 17.03 22.73
C TYR A 84 -15.57 17.89 21.49
N GLN A 85 -16.37 18.96 21.43
CA GLN A 85 -16.27 19.95 20.34
C GLN A 85 -15.77 21.28 20.89
N TYR A 86 -14.92 21.96 20.11
CA TYR A 86 -14.44 23.28 20.45
C TYR A 86 -15.48 24.34 20.04
N ILE A 87 -16.19 24.88 21.03
CA ILE A 87 -17.28 25.83 20.82
C ILE A 87 -17.04 27.05 21.72
N GLY A 88 -16.94 28.24 21.14
CA GLY A 88 -16.79 29.49 21.89
C GLY A 88 -15.57 29.52 22.80
N ASN A 89 -14.39 29.15 22.27
CA ASN A 89 -13.10 29.08 22.99
C ASN A 89 -13.02 28.05 24.13
N THR A 90 -13.94 27.10 24.21
CA THR A 90 -13.93 26.03 25.23
C THR A 90 -14.24 24.68 24.61
N ASN A 91 -13.65 23.62 25.18
CA ASN A 91 -14.01 22.24 24.85
C ASN A 91 -15.29 21.86 25.56
N LYS A 92 -16.37 21.64 24.82
CA LYS A 92 -17.66 21.19 25.37
C LYS A 92 -17.85 19.72 25.08
N PHE A 93 -18.22 18.98 26.10
CA PHE A 93 -18.65 17.58 25.96
C PHE A 93 -19.95 17.53 25.18
N VAL A 94 -19.95 16.76 24.07
CA VAL A 94 -21.11 16.61 23.18
C VAL A 94 -21.72 15.21 23.22
N GLY A 95 -21.01 14.25 23.83
CA GLY A 95 -21.51 12.88 23.96
C GLY A 95 -20.38 11.84 23.94
N TYR A 96 -20.72 10.64 23.55
CA TYR A 96 -19.78 9.55 23.36
C TYR A 96 -19.80 9.16 21.89
N GLN A 97 -18.64 9.13 21.25
CA GLN A 97 -18.46 8.69 19.87
C GLN A 97 -17.97 7.24 19.88
N ALA A 98 -18.69 6.39 19.16
CA ALA A 98 -18.21 5.06 18.79
C ALA A 98 -17.89 5.05 17.29
N GLN A 99 -16.78 4.39 16.92
CA GLN A 99 -16.37 4.28 15.54
C GLN A 99 -15.81 2.90 15.23
N GLN A 100 -15.98 2.47 13.98
CA GLN A 100 -15.43 1.24 13.45
C GLN A 100 -15.16 1.41 11.95
N THR A 101 -14.10 0.77 11.47
CA THR A 101 -13.69 0.79 10.07
C THR A 101 -13.88 -0.59 9.46
N ILE A 102 -14.29 -0.62 8.19
CA ILE A 102 -14.42 -1.83 7.39
C ILE A 102 -13.52 -1.66 6.16
N ASP A 103 -12.60 -2.57 5.94
CA ASP A 103 -11.83 -2.68 4.70
C ASP A 103 -12.45 -3.79 3.85
N PHE A 104 -12.73 -3.46 2.60
CA PHE A 104 -13.35 -4.36 1.64
C PHE A 104 -12.56 -4.41 0.34
N VAL A 105 -12.26 -5.61 -0.15
CA VAL A 105 -11.64 -5.85 -1.45
C VAL A 105 -12.70 -6.23 -2.48
N LEU A 106 -12.85 -5.39 -3.50
CA LEU A 106 -13.71 -5.66 -4.64
C LEU A 106 -12.86 -6.14 -5.83
N HIS A 107 -13.11 -7.37 -6.29
CA HIS A 107 -12.39 -7.99 -7.41
C HIS A 107 -13.03 -7.69 -8.77
N ASP A 108 -14.30 -7.35 -8.82
CA ASP A 108 -15.00 -6.97 -10.04
C ASP A 108 -15.18 -5.45 -10.10
N LEU A 109 -14.22 -4.77 -10.74
CA LEU A 109 -14.22 -3.31 -10.83
C LEU A 109 -15.45 -2.74 -11.55
N SER A 110 -16.14 -3.53 -12.37
CA SER A 110 -17.36 -3.10 -13.07
C SER A 110 -18.51 -2.79 -12.09
N LYS A 111 -18.49 -3.41 -10.91
CA LYS A 111 -19.48 -3.22 -9.84
C LYS A 111 -19.19 -2.06 -8.91
N PHE A 112 -18.07 -1.38 -9.09
CA PHE A 112 -17.61 -0.35 -8.17
C PHE A 112 -18.62 0.80 -8.01
N THR A 113 -19.15 1.33 -9.12
CA THR A 113 -20.11 2.45 -9.11
C THR A 113 -21.42 2.04 -8.43
N GLU A 114 -21.92 0.84 -8.72
CA GLU A 114 -23.14 0.32 -8.09
C GLU A 114 -22.95 0.12 -6.57
N LEU A 115 -21.83 -0.50 -6.18
CA LEU A 115 -21.52 -0.74 -4.77
C LEU A 115 -21.40 0.57 -4.00
N THR A 116 -20.61 1.53 -4.51
CA THR A 116 -20.43 2.82 -3.84
C THR A 116 -21.74 3.61 -3.74
N GLY A 117 -22.60 3.57 -4.76
CA GLY A 117 -23.95 4.13 -4.69
C GLY A 117 -24.76 3.55 -3.53
N LYS A 118 -24.79 2.22 -3.41
CA LYS A 118 -25.51 1.54 -2.31
C LYS A 118 -24.89 1.79 -0.94
N LEU A 119 -23.56 1.95 -0.85
CA LEU A 119 -22.90 2.31 0.40
C LEU A 119 -23.31 3.72 0.87
N LEU A 120 -23.43 4.67 -0.05
CA LEU A 120 -23.87 6.04 0.26
C LEU A 120 -25.33 6.13 0.73
N GLU A 121 -26.17 5.15 0.42
CA GLU A 121 -27.53 5.03 0.94
C GLU A 121 -27.57 4.53 2.39
N THR A 122 -26.47 3.97 2.90
CA THR A 122 -26.35 3.50 4.29
C THR A 122 -25.95 4.63 5.23
N LYS A 123 -25.97 4.36 6.54
CA LYS A 123 -25.58 5.34 7.58
C LYS A 123 -24.06 5.37 7.84
N ILE A 124 -23.21 5.13 6.82
CA ILE A 124 -21.77 5.27 6.98
C ILE A 124 -21.38 6.73 7.19
N SER A 125 -20.27 6.97 7.88
CA SER A 125 -19.71 8.32 8.01
C SER A 125 -19.00 8.77 6.74
N GLY A 126 -18.52 7.81 5.93
CA GLY A 126 -17.88 8.07 4.64
C GLY A 126 -17.01 6.93 4.16
N ILE A 127 -16.53 7.06 2.95
CA ILE A 127 -15.49 6.21 2.36
C ILE A 127 -14.16 6.95 2.52
N GLY A 128 -13.25 6.39 3.35
CA GLY A 128 -12.01 7.05 3.74
C GLY A 128 -10.93 6.96 2.69
N SER A 129 -10.70 5.77 2.12
CA SER A 129 -9.71 5.58 1.06
C SER A 129 -10.18 4.58 0.02
N ILE A 130 -9.67 4.74 -1.19
CA ILE A 130 -9.87 3.83 -2.32
C ILE A 130 -8.48 3.57 -2.89
N SER A 131 -8.05 2.30 -2.88
CA SER A 131 -6.73 1.89 -3.35
C SER A 131 -6.86 0.78 -4.37
N PHE A 132 -6.30 1.00 -5.56
CA PHE A 132 -6.24 0.00 -6.62
C PHE A 132 -5.04 -0.90 -6.47
N ASP A 133 -5.21 -2.19 -6.74
CA ASP A 133 -4.16 -3.18 -6.65
C ASP A 133 -4.36 -4.27 -7.71
N HIS A 134 -3.43 -5.23 -7.75
CA HIS A 134 -3.53 -6.40 -8.62
C HIS A 134 -3.46 -7.67 -7.79
N SER A 135 -4.39 -8.61 -8.03
CA SER A 135 -4.49 -9.87 -7.29
C SER A 135 -3.22 -10.73 -7.31
N LYS A 136 -2.35 -10.51 -8.33
CA LYS A 136 -1.04 -11.17 -8.48
C LYS A 136 0.14 -10.27 -8.09
N ALA A 137 -0.06 -9.25 -7.24
CA ALA A 137 0.97 -8.28 -6.86
C ALA A 137 2.28 -8.95 -6.44
N ASP A 138 2.22 -9.99 -5.59
CA ASP A 138 3.41 -10.72 -5.15
C ASP A 138 4.17 -11.43 -6.29
N SER A 139 3.47 -11.95 -7.28
CA SER A 139 4.10 -12.58 -8.45
C SER A 139 4.74 -11.54 -9.35
N ILE A 140 4.07 -10.40 -9.53
CA ILE A 140 4.57 -9.27 -10.31
C ILE A 140 5.82 -8.67 -9.66
N LEU A 141 5.83 -8.54 -8.32
CA LEU A 141 6.99 -8.07 -7.59
C LEU A 141 8.19 -9.02 -7.73
N ARG A 142 7.97 -10.35 -7.67
CA ARG A 142 9.03 -11.33 -7.92
C ARG A 142 9.58 -11.26 -9.35
N GLU A 143 8.73 -11.00 -10.32
CA GLU A 143 9.17 -10.80 -11.71
C GLU A 143 9.95 -9.48 -11.86
N ALA A 144 9.53 -8.43 -11.18
CA ALA A 144 10.27 -7.18 -11.13
C ALA A 144 11.66 -7.33 -10.48
N ASP A 145 11.81 -8.21 -9.47
CA ASP A 145 13.12 -8.55 -8.88
C ASP A 145 14.06 -9.17 -9.94
N LEU A 146 13.55 -10.07 -10.80
CA LEU A 146 14.35 -10.66 -11.87
C LEU A 146 14.78 -9.62 -12.91
N ILE A 147 13.87 -8.76 -13.32
CA ILE A 147 14.18 -7.65 -14.25
C ILE A 147 15.24 -6.72 -13.63
N ALA A 148 15.12 -6.42 -12.32
CA ALA A 148 16.09 -5.58 -11.63
C ALA A 148 17.49 -6.23 -11.57
N TYR A 149 17.56 -7.55 -11.35
CA TYR A 149 18.83 -8.27 -11.40
C TYR A 149 19.47 -8.23 -12.79
N ASP A 150 18.70 -8.45 -13.85
CA ASP A 150 19.20 -8.40 -15.22
C ASP A 150 19.70 -7.01 -15.59
N ASP A 151 19.04 -5.96 -15.12
CA ASP A 151 19.48 -4.56 -15.31
C ASP A 151 20.79 -4.27 -14.56
N ALA A 152 20.90 -4.73 -13.30
CA ALA A 152 22.14 -4.62 -12.52
C ALA A 152 23.32 -5.35 -13.22
N LEU A 153 23.11 -6.58 -13.69
CA LEU A 153 24.11 -7.36 -14.41
C LEU A 153 24.55 -6.68 -15.71
N LYS A 154 23.60 -6.15 -16.46
CA LYS A 154 23.86 -5.39 -17.70
C LYS A 154 24.67 -4.14 -17.41
N SER A 155 24.35 -3.41 -16.34
CA SER A 155 25.10 -2.24 -15.90
C SER A 155 26.52 -2.59 -15.49
N ALA A 156 26.70 -3.67 -14.72
CA ALA A 156 28.01 -4.17 -14.31
C ALA A 156 28.88 -4.55 -15.52
N LYS A 157 28.33 -5.31 -16.47
CA LYS A 157 29.04 -5.69 -17.71
C LYS A 157 29.47 -4.47 -18.53
N LYS A 158 28.59 -3.47 -18.66
CA LYS A 158 28.89 -2.23 -19.39
C LYS A 158 30.02 -1.43 -18.75
N LEU A 159 30.01 -1.31 -17.42
CA LEU A 159 31.06 -0.58 -16.68
C LEU A 159 32.39 -1.33 -16.73
N ALA A 160 32.38 -2.66 -16.52
CA ALA A 160 33.58 -3.49 -16.59
C ALA A 160 34.25 -3.39 -17.98
N SER A 161 33.48 -3.48 -19.05
CA SER A 161 33.97 -3.33 -20.42
C SER A 161 34.62 -1.94 -20.65
N ARG A 162 34.09 -0.88 -20.07
CA ARG A 162 34.69 0.48 -20.18
C ARG A 162 35.96 0.63 -19.36
N ALA A 163 36.07 -0.13 -18.28
CA ALA A 163 37.29 -0.14 -17.43
C ALA A 163 38.36 -1.13 -17.93
N ASN A 164 38.13 -1.85 -19.05
CA ASN A 164 38.99 -2.92 -19.57
C ASN A 164 39.25 -4.03 -18.52
N VAL A 165 38.19 -4.42 -17.76
CA VAL A 165 38.23 -5.53 -16.82
C VAL A 165 37.06 -6.49 -17.13
N GLU A 166 37.18 -7.74 -16.67
CA GLU A 166 36.13 -8.73 -16.83
C GLU A 166 35.33 -8.89 -15.53
N ILE A 167 34.04 -9.15 -15.67
CA ILE A 167 33.18 -9.49 -14.52
C ILE A 167 33.42 -10.94 -14.12
N GLY A 168 33.71 -11.15 -12.84
CA GLY A 168 33.83 -12.44 -12.23
C GLY A 168 32.52 -12.91 -11.60
N LYS A 169 32.61 -13.62 -10.48
CA LYS A 169 31.48 -14.17 -9.75
C LYS A 169 30.66 -13.08 -9.02
N LEU A 170 29.40 -13.36 -8.79
CA LEU A 170 28.56 -12.58 -7.90
C LEU A 170 29.06 -12.75 -6.45
N LEU A 171 29.36 -11.65 -5.77
CA LEU A 171 29.84 -11.64 -4.38
C LEU A 171 28.72 -11.29 -3.39
N PHE A 172 27.80 -10.43 -3.81
CA PHE A 172 26.69 -9.97 -2.99
C PHE A 172 25.46 -9.72 -3.86
N LEU A 173 24.30 -10.08 -3.32
CA LEU A 173 22.99 -9.82 -3.89
C LEU A 173 22.04 -9.43 -2.77
N SER A 174 21.38 -8.30 -2.88
CA SER A 174 20.31 -7.90 -1.99
C SER A 174 19.19 -7.27 -2.81
N ASN A 175 17.98 -7.70 -2.54
CA ASN A 175 16.77 -7.04 -2.99
C ASN A 175 16.24 -6.14 -1.88
N ASP A 176 17.14 -5.48 -1.14
CA ASP A 176 16.77 -4.72 0.05
C ASP A 176 15.52 -3.89 -0.17
N GLY A 177 14.39 -4.57 0.12
CA GLY A 177 13.28 -3.92 0.73
C GLY A 177 13.66 -3.42 2.13
N SER A 178 14.99 -3.24 2.43
CA SER A 178 15.40 -2.63 3.66
C SER A 178 14.87 -1.23 3.64
N ALA A 179 13.72 -1.19 4.25
CA ALA A 179 13.31 -0.16 5.16
C ALA A 179 13.51 1.28 4.67
N SER A 180 13.30 1.61 3.45
CA SER A 180 12.32 2.63 3.21
C SER A 180 10.96 1.91 3.14
N ASN A 181 10.08 2.21 4.06
CA ASN A 181 8.64 2.09 3.87
C ASN A 181 8.22 3.04 2.73
N GLU A 182 8.94 3.03 1.65
CA GLU A 182 8.43 3.32 0.34
C GLU A 182 7.57 2.09 0.01
N SER A 183 6.44 2.01 0.76
CA SER A 183 5.21 1.50 0.23
C SER A 183 5.32 1.63 -1.27
N THR A 184 5.13 0.54 -1.99
CA THR A 184 4.78 0.56 -3.40
C THR A 184 4.06 1.87 -3.61
N GLN A 185 4.73 2.90 -4.14
CA GLN A 185 4.08 4.16 -4.40
C GLN A 185 3.15 3.87 -5.55
N TYR A 186 1.97 3.37 -5.19
CA TYR A 186 0.83 3.50 -6.06
C TYR A 186 0.69 5.01 -6.29
N ARG A 187 1.19 5.49 -7.40
CA ARG A 187 0.70 6.74 -7.92
C ARG A 187 -0.77 6.47 -8.24
N THR A 188 -1.61 6.62 -7.22
CA THR A 188 -3.01 6.90 -7.44
C THR A 188 -3.03 8.20 -8.23
N GLY A 189 -2.94 8.06 -9.54
CA GLY A 189 -3.18 9.15 -10.45
C GLY A 189 -4.59 9.65 -10.18
N MET A 190 -4.69 10.92 -9.91
CA MET A 190 -5.87 11.74 -9.69
C MET A 190 -6.54 11.59 -8.31
N ALA A 191 -6.39 12.64 -7.55
CA ALA A 191 -7.16 12.88 -6.35
C ALA A 191 -8.67 12.79 -6.65
N LEU A 192 -9.40 12.06 -5.80
CA LEU A 192 -10.87 11.93 -5.83
C LEU A 192 -11.62 13.26 -6.03
N GLU A 193 -11.03 14.39 -5.66
CA GLU A 193 -11.62 15.72 -5.77
C GLU A 193 -11.89 16.17 -7.21
N THR A 194 -11.10 15.71 -8.18
CA THR A 194 -11.30 16.09 -9.59
C THR A 194 -12.40 15.24 -10.24
N PHE A 195 -12.63 14.03 -9.74
CA PHE A 195 -13.65 13.12 -10.25
C PHE A 195 -15.07 13.52 -9.83
N ASN A 196 -15.26 14.02 -8.61
CA ASN A 196 -16.58 14.42 -8.10
C ASN A 196 -17.21 15.61 -8.86
N LYS A 197 -16.43 16.41 -9.56
CA LYS A 197 -16.92 17.57 -10.33
C LYS A 197 -17.40 17.26 -11.74
N ALA A 198 -16.97 16.15 -12.33
CA ALA A 198 -17.21 15.87 -13.75
C ALA A 198 -18.44 15.00 -14.04
N TYR A 199 -18.94 14.21 -13.07
CA TYR A 199 -19.95 13.19 -13.34
C TYR A 199 -20.97 13.10 -12.20
N GLY A 200 -22.02 13.91 -12.25
CA GLY A 200 -23.21 13.76 -11.41
C GLY A 200 -23.87 12.40 -11.66
N GLY A 201 -23.79 11.49 -10.70
CA GLY A 201 -24.42 10.16 -10.72
C GLY A 201 -24.39 9.53 -9.34
N GLU A 202 -25.33 8.62 -9.07
CA GLU A 202 -25.38 7.84 -7.85
C GLU A 202 -24.18 6.89 -7.79
N GLY A 203 -23.22 7.17 -6.89
CA GLY A 203 -21.99 6.40 -6.71
C GLY A 203 -20.74 7.04 -7.33
N PHE A 204 -19.57 6.53 -6.93
CA PHE A 204 -18.29 6.98 -7.46
C PHE A 204 -18.00 6.34 -8.81
N LYS A 205 -17.59 7.15 -9.77
CA LYS A 205 -17.06 6.64 -11.04
C LYS A 205 -15.55 6.53 -10.95
N ILE A 206 -14.98 5.43 -11.46
CA ILE A 206 -13.54 5.22 -11.53
C ILE A 206 -13.10 4.97 -12.95
N ALA A 207 -11.93 5.52 -13.30
CA ALA A 207 -11.13 5.09 -14.44
C ALA A 207 -9.77 4.67 -13.88
N PRO A 208 -9.57 3.38 -13.54
CA PRO A 208 -8.32 2.94 -12.96
C PRO A 208 -7.18 3.19 -13.97
N GLU A 209 -6.12 3.84 -13.49
CA GLU A 209 -4.90 4.00 -14.26
C GLU A 209 -3.98 2.79 -14.07
N VAL A 210 -3.01 2.67 -14.97
CA VAL A 210 -1.95 1.67 -14.88
C VAL A 210 -1.17 1.88 -13.56
N ILE A 211 -1.06 0.83 -12.77
CA ILE A 211 -0.21 0.80 -11.57
C ILE A 211 1.19 0.32 -11.94
N GLU A 212 2.21 0.87 -11.29
CA GLU A 212 3.61 0.51 -11.50
C GLU A 212 4.14 -0.23 -10.27
N PHE A 213 4.60 -1.47 -10.48
CA PHE A 213 5.36 -2.24 -9.52
C PHE A 213 6.84 -2.02 -9.78
N LYS A 214 7.57 -1.58 -8.77
CA LYS A 214 8.99 -1.25 -8.87
C LYS A 214 9.80 -2.03 -7.83
N ARG A 215 10.97 -2.56 -8.26
CA ARG A 215 11.95 -3.20 -7.40
C ARG A 215 13.34 -2.67 -7.73
N THR A 216 14.20 -2.65 -6.73
CA THR A 216 15.62 -2.32 -6.88
C THR A 216 16.45 -3.43 -6.29
N ILE A 217 17.47 -3.89 -7.01
CA ILE A 217 18.43 -4.89 -6.55
C ILE A 217 19.82 -4.26 -6.51
N PHE A 218 20.53 -4.55 -5.44
CA PHE A 218 21.94 -4.17 -5.25
C PHE A 218 22.82 -5.41 -5.41
N THR A 219 23.89 -5.27 -6.19
CA THR A 219 24.82 -6.38 -6.47
C THR A 219 26.25 -5.94 -6.36
N GLU A 220 27.13 -6.88 -5.95
CA GLU A 220 28.57 -6.73 -6.07
C GLU A 220 29.11 -7.92 -6.88
N PHE A 221 29.93 -7.62 -7.87
CA PHE A 221 30.64 -8.61 -8.67
C PHE A 221 32.15 -8.46 -8.48
N GLU A 222 32.85 -9.59 -8.48
CA GLU A 222 34.30 -9.63 -8.64
C GLU A 222 34.67 -9.03 -10.00
N ILE A 223 35.80 -8.33 -10.09
CA ILE A 223 36.40 -7.91 -11.36
C ILE A 223 37.81 -8.52 -11.50
N LYS A 224 38.15 -8.90 -12.71
CA LYS A 224 39.43 -9.53 -13.09
C LYS A 224 40.19 -8.69 -14.11
#